data_a0efa306f92aa2672766cc7f9575c963
#
_entry.id   a0efa306f92aa2672766cc7f9575c963
#
_cell.length_a   1.000
_cell.length_b   1.000
_cell.length_c   1.000
_cell.angle_alpha   90.00
_cell.angle_beta   90.00
_cell.angle_gamma   90.00
#
_symmetry.space_group_name_H-M   'P 1'
#
loop_
_entity.id
_entity.type
_entity.pdbx_description
1 polymer ?
#
loop_
_entity_poly.entity_id
_entity_poly.type
_entity_poly.pdbx_seq_one_letter_code
_entity_poly.pdbx_strand_id
1 'polypeptide(L)'
;MTGHQGNPVSGVSITGEQAPALDLVAVCRALGAASVRVVDPNDLEATRRVLEEEVAAKHLSVVVAEAPCALLIREPRTPYAVDEELCTKCGACVRLGCPAISRDADGRAVIETALCVGCSQCVQVCRFNAIVQVGPSCDIGGAP
;
A
#
# COMPACT_ATOMS: atom_id res chain seq x y z
N MET A 1 0.77 -14.61 -7.74
CA MET A 1 1.57 -14.43 -6.53
C MET A 1 0.76 -14.94 -5.36
N THR A 2 1.35 -15.77 -4.56
CA THR A 2 0.69 -16.42 -3.43
C THR A 2 0.83 -15.53 -2.19
N GLY A 3 -0.29 -15.15 -1.56
CA GLY A 3 -0.28 -14.47 -0.27
C GLY A 3 0.16 -15.41 0.86
N HIS A 4 0.34 -14.86 2.05
CA HIS A 4 0.70 -15.60 3.28
C HIS A 4 2.06 -16.30 3.27
N GLN A 5 2.92 -16.03 2.30
CA GLN A 5 4.26 -16.61 2.24
C GLN A 5 5.31 -15.60 2.73
N GLY A 6 6.19 -16.09 3.59
CA GLY A 6 7.44 -15.41 3.89
C GLY A 6 8.39 -15.44 2.67
N ASN A 7 9.42 -14.63 2.74
CA ASN A 7 10.50 -14.58 1.76
C ASN A 7 11.85 -14.50 2.49
N PRO A 8 12.99 -14.62 1.81
CA PRO A 8 14.29 -14.57 2.47
C PRO A 8 14.57 -13.31 3.30
N VAL A 9 13.86 -12.22 3.06
CA VAL A 9 13.98 -10.94 3.81
C VAL A 9 13.25 -11.02 5.16
N SER A 10 12.25 -11.90 5.29
CA SER A 10 11.44 -11.98 6.52
C SER A 10 12.19 -12.55 7.74
N GLY A 11 13.33 -13.19 7.55
CA GLY A 11 14.09 -13.83 8.64
C GLY A 11 13.38 -15.03 9.28
N VAL A 12 12.43 -15.63 8.56
CA VAL A 12 11.68 -16.81 9.01
C VAL A 12 11.72 -17.87 7.93
N SER A 13 12.08 -19.10 8.29
CA SER A 13 12.08 -20.25 7.38
C SER A 13 10.67 -20.71 7.03
N ILE A 14 10.55 -21.58 6.04
CA ILE A 14 9.27 -22.21 5.67
C ILE A 14 8.66 -23.04 6.81
N THR A 15 9.49 -23.52 7.73
CA THR A 15 9.06 -24.25 8.92
C THR A 15 8.66 -23.34 10.08
N GLY A 16 8.78 -22.01 9.93
CA GLY A 16 8.47 -21.02 10.96
C GLY A 16 9.62 -20.75 11.94
N GLU A 17 10.80 -21.34 11.74
CA GLU A 17 11.97 -21.12 12.58
C GLU A 17 12.69 -19.82 12.21
N GLN A 18 13.39 -19.23 13.17
CA GLN A 18 14.25 -18.08 12.92
C GLN A 18 15.39 -18.45 11.95
N ALA A 19 15.56 -17.65 10.91
CA ALA A 19 16.61 -17.80 9.92
C ALA A 19 17.30 -16.45 9.67
N PRO A 20 18.54 -16.44 9.16
CA PRO A 20 19.18 -15.19 8.75
C PRO A 20 18.35 -14.47 7.71
N ALA A 21 18.01 -13.20 7.97
CA ALA A 21 17.33 -12.35 6.99
C ALA A 21 18.33 -11.89 5.91
N LEU A 22 17.87 -11.90 4.66
CA LEU A 22 18.64 -11.36 3.55
C LEU A 22 18.59 -9.81 3.57
N ASP A 23 19.74 -9.18 3.60
CA ASP A 23 19.87 -7.72 3.43
C ASP A 23 19.91 -7.36 1.94
N LEU A 24 18.75 -6.97 1.38
CA LEU A 24 18.65 -6.56 -0.02
C LEU A 24 19.50 -5.34 -0.35
N VAL A 25 19.65 -4.41 0.60
CA VAL A 25 20.48 -3.20 0.40
C VAL A 25 21.94 -3.58 0.24
N ALA A 26 22.44 -4.45 1.12
CA ALA A 26 23.81 -4.96 1.03
C ALA A 26 24.06 -5.73 -0.26
N VAL A 27 23.11 -6.59 -0.67
CA VAL A 27 23.21 -7.34 -1.93
C VAL A 27 23.26 -6.38 -3.13
N CYS A 28 22.37 -5.40 -3.22
CA CYS A 28 22.36 -4.45 -4.33
C CYS A 28 23.66 -3.62 -4.41
N ARG A 29 24.19 -3.21 -3.25
CA ARG A 29 25.49 -2.51 -3.18
C ARG A 29 26.64 -3.40 -3.64
N ALA A 30 26.66 -4.66 -3.22
CA ALA A 30 27.67 -5.63 -3.64
C ALA A 30 27.65 -5.89 -5.16
N LEU A 31 26.48 -5.77 -5.81
CA LEU A 31 26.30 -5.86 -7.27
C LEU A 31 26.67 -4.56 -8.01
N GLY A 32 27.11 -3.52 -7.31
CA GLY A 32 27.59 -2.29 -7.91
C GLY A 32 26.57 -1.17 -8.02
N ALA A 33 25.42 -1.26 -7.34
CA ALA A 33 24.49 -0.13 -7.27
C ALA A 33 25.13 1.04 -6.50
N ALA A 34 25.21 2.20 -7.15
CA ALA A 34 25.77 3.41 -6.56
C ALA A 34 24.80 4.06 -5.55
N SER A 35 23.50 3.94 -5.81
CA SER A 35 22.45 4.35 -4.89
C SER A 35 21.50 3.19 -4.60
N VAL A 36 21.17 2.97 -3.33
CA VAL A 36 20.13 2.03 -2.90
C VAL A 36 19.27 2.71 -1.86
N ARG A 37 18.01 2.95 -2.20
CA ARG A 37 17.03 3.63 -1.35
C ARG A 37 15.92 2.66 -0.94
N VAL A 38 15.49 2.73 0.30
CA VAL A 38 14.34 1.97 0.79
C VAL A 38 13.18 2.94 0.99
N VAL A 39 12.00 2.58 0.50
CA VAL A 39 10.77 3.38 0.63
C VAL A 39 9.61 2.52 1.09
N ASP A 40 8.70 3.10 1.86
CA ASP A 40 7.38 2.51 2.09
C ASP A 40 6.47 2.86 0.90
N PRO A 41 6.02 1.89 0.09
CA PRO A 41 5.13 2.15 -1.05
C PRO A 41 3.76 2.73 -0.65
N ASN A 42 3.40 2.69 0.64
CA ASN A 42 2.18 3.31 1.14
C ASN A 42 2.36 4.81 1.42
N ASP A 43 3.58 5.32 1.51
CA ASP A 43 3.86 6.77 1.49
C ASP A 43 4.11 7.20 0.04
N LEU A 44 3.05 7.67 -0.61
CA LEU A 44 3.09 8.01 -2.04
C LEU A 44 3.98 9.23 -2.32
N GLU A 45 4.00 10.21 -1.41
CA GLU A 45 4.81 11.42 -1.59
C GLU A 45 6.31 11.11 -1.47
N ALA A 46 6.72 10.41 -0.42
CA ALA A 46 8.10 10.00 -0.22
C ALA A 46 8.58 9.08 -1.34
N THR A 47 7.75 8.09 -1.73
CA THR A 47 8.07 7.17 -2.82
C THR A 47 8.25 7.91 -4.14
N ARG A 48 7.33 8.82 -4.49
CA ARG A 48 7.42 9.61 -5.71
C ARG A 48 8.69 10.47 -5.74
N ARG A 49 8.99 11.16 -4.65
CA ARG A 49 10.20 12.00 -4.54
C ARG A 49 11.47 11.19 -4.76
N VAL A 50 11.59 10.03 -4.10
CA VAL A 50 12.75 9.16 -4.28
C VAL A 50 12.86 8.65 -5.71
N LEU A 51 11.75 8.25 -6.34
CA LEU A 51 11.77 7.82 -7.74
C LEU A 51 12.18 8.94 -8.69
N GLU A 52 11.69 10.16 -8.49
CA GLU A 52 12.07 11.34 -9.29
C GLU A 52 13.58 11.65 -9.16
N GLU A 53 14.13 11.59 -7.93
CA GLU A 53 15.55 11.78 -7.65
C GLU A 53 16.42 10.72 -8.36
N GLU A 54 16.07 9.44 -8.19
CA GLU A 54 16.86 8.32 -8.71
C GLU A 54 16.75 8.16 -10.25
N VAL A 55 15.61 8.51 -10.84
CA VAL A 55 15.48 8.54 -12.32
C VAL A 55 16.32 9.66 -12.94
N ALA A 56 16.48 10.78 -12.25
CA ALA A 56 17.34 11.86 -12.71
C ALA A 56 18.86 11.58 -12.54
N ALA A 57 19.20 10.59 -11.74
CA ALA A 57 20.57 10.21 -11.48
C ALA A 57 21.24 9.54 -12.70
N LYS A 58 22.53 9.79 -12.91
CA LYS A 58 23.31 9.23 -14.04
C LYS A 58 24.12 7.99 -13.62
N HIS A 59 23.65 7.24 -12.65
CA HIS A 59 24.32 6.04 -12.15
C HIS A 59 23.28 4.92 -11.94
N LEU A 60 23.76 3.70 -11.70
CA LEU A 60 22.91 2.58 -11.35
C LEU A 60 22.27 2.82 -9.99
N SER A 61 20.95 2.93 -9.97
CA SER A 61 20.14 3.12 -8.77
C SER A 61 19.17 1.96 -8.58
N VAL A 62 18.93 1.62 -7.32
CA VAL A 62 17.93 0.62 -6.94
C VAL A 62 17.01 1.24 -5.88
N VAL A 63 15.71 1.13 -6.10
CA VAL A 63 14.70 1.51 -5.10
C VAL A 63 14.02 0.23 -4.62
N VAL A 64 14.15 -0.04 -3.33
CA VAL A 64 13.53 -1.19 -2.65
C VAL A 64 12.23 -0.68 -2.02
N ALA A 65 11.09 -1.14 -2.53
CA ALA A 65 9.79 -0.87 -1.94
C ALA A 65 9.50 -1.94 -0.86
N GLU A 66 9.47 -1.52 0.40
CA GLU A 66 9.32 -2.41 1.54
C GLU A 66 8.07 -2.06 2.34
N ALA A 67 7.15 -3.02 2.43
CA ALA A 67 5.99 -2.95 3.30
C ALA A 67 5.53 -4.36 3.69
N PRO A 68 4.98 -4.54 4.90
CA PRO A 68 4.40 -5.82 5.29
C PRO A 68 3.23 -6.18 4.37
N CYS A 69 3.14 -7.45 3.99
CA CYS A 69 1.98 -7.94 3.24
C CYS A 69 0.70 -7.76 4.06
N ALA A 70 -0.31 -7.11 3.49
CA ALA A 70 -1.58 -6.86 4.18
C ALA A 70 -2.25 -8.14 4.70
N LEU A 71 -2.05 -9.27 4.02
CA LEU A 71 -2.58 -10.58 4.41
C LEU A 71 -1.85 -11.22 5.61
N LEU A 72 -0.66 -10.72 5.98
CA LEU A 72 0.10 -11.18 7.15
C LEU A 72 -0.17 -10.32 8.39
N ILE A 73 -0.83 -9.19 8.23
CA ILE A 73 -1.18 -8.31 9.35
C ILE A 73 -2.38 -8.92 10.07
N ARG A 74 -2.18 -9.33 11.31
CA ARG A 74 -3.22 -9.97 12.13
C ARG A 74 -4.18 -8.96 12.78
N GLU A 75 -3.70 -7.73 12.99
CA GLU A 75 -4.52 -6.66 13.56
C GLU A 75 -5.41 -6.07 12.46
N PRO A 76 -6.74 -6.03 12.67
CA PRO A 76 -7.63 -5.44 11.69
C PRO A 76 -7.32 -3.96 11.54
N ARG A 77 -6.99 -3.54 10.33
CA ARG A 77 -6.87 -2.11 10.00
C ARG A 77 -8.27 -1.55 9.78
N THR A 78 -8.49 -0.35 10.27
CA THR A 78 -9.74 0.36 10.04
C THR A 78 -9.90 0.67 8.54
N PRO A 79 -10.95 0.19 7.87
CA PRO A 79 -11.18 0.49 6.48
C PRO A 79 -11.56 1.96 6.28
N TYR A 80 -11.51 2.40 5.03
CA TYR A 80 -11.94 3.73 4.62
C TYR A 80 -13.26 3.67 3.87
N ALA A 81 -14.02 4.77 3.93
CA ALA A 81 -15.22 5.01 3.13
C ALA A 81 -15.14 6.39 2.46
N VAL A 82 -16.01 6.62 1.50
CA VAL A 82 -16.13 7.92 0.82
C VAL A 82 -17.24 8.71 1.48
N ASP A 83 -16.92 9.92 1.92
CA ASP A 83 -17.91 10.92 2.33
C ASP A 83 -18.59 11.48 1.08
N GLU A 84 -19.88 11.25 0.98
CA GLU A 84 -20.67 11.60 -0.19
C GLU A 84 -20.82 13.10 -0.39
N GLU A 85 -20.86 13.87 0.70
CA GLU A 85 -21.02 15.32 0.66
C GLU A 85 -19.73 16.01 0.18
N LEU A 86 -18.57 15.46 0.56
CA LEU A 86 -17.27 16.00 0.19
C LEU A 86 -16.76 15.49 -1.16
N CYS A 87 -17.31 14.39 -1.68
CA CYS A 87 -16.83 13.77 -2.90
C CYS A 87 -17.24 14.55 -4.16
N THR A 88 -16.27 15.15 -4.85
CA THR A 88 -16.47 15.88 -6.09
C THR A 88 -16.46 15.01 -7.36
N LYS A 89 -16.44 13.68 -7.22
CA LYS A 89 -16.45 12.73 -8.35
C LYS A 89 -15.25 12.85 -9.30
N CYS A 90 -14.14 13.44 -8.85
CA CYS A 90 -12.95 13.71 -9.66
C CYS A 90 -12.20 12.43 -10.13
N GLY A 91 -12.44 11.29 -9.47
CA GLY A 91 -11.88 9.98 -9.82
C GLY A 91 -10.39 9.81 -9.53
N ALA A 92 -9.75 10.71 -8.77
CA ALA A 92 -8.33 10.60 -8.43
C ALA A 92 -8.02 9.28 -7.70
N CYS A 93 -8.84 8.90 -6.72
CA CYS A 93 -8.71 7.64 -5.98
C CYS A 93 -8.98 6.40 -6.85
N VAL A 94 -9.88 6.49 -7.81
CA VAL A 94 -10.17 5.37 -8.74
C VAL A 94 -8.96 5.08 -9.65
N ARG A 95 -8.20 6.12 -10.05
CA ARG A 95 -6.99 5.96 -10.88
C ARG A 95 -5.84 5.25 -10.19
N LEU A 96 -5.89 5.07 -8.86
CA LEU A 96 -4.93 4.21 -8.15
C LEU A 96 -5.03 2.74 -8.55
N GLY A 97 -6.15 2.31 -9.15
CA GLY A 97 -6.36 0.91 -9.50
C GLY A 97 -6.55 -0.01 -8.30
N CYS A 98 -6.95 0.52 -7.14
CA CYS A 98 -7.23 -0.28 -5.96
C CYS A 98 -8.46 -1.16 -6.19
N PRO A 99 -8.39 -2.48 -5.93
CA PRO A 99 -9.52 -3.38 -6.14
C PRO A 99 -10.72 -3.08 -5.23
N ALA A 100 -10.49 -2.39 -4.11
CA ALA A 100 -11.56 -1.98 -3.20
C ALA A 100 -12.30 -0.72 -3.68
N ILE A 101 -11.83 -0.03 -4.74
CA ILE A 101 -12.41 1.26 -5.17
C ILE A 101 -13.06 1.11 -6.55
N SER A 102 -14.34 1.39 -6.61
CA SER A 102 -15.14 1.41 -7.83
C SER A 102 -15.82 2.77 -8.04
N ARG A 103 -16.62 2.89 -9.08
CA ARG A 103 -17.53 4.01 -9.30
C ARG A 103 -18.97 3.51 -9.24
N ASP A 104 -19.84 4.30 -8.62
CA ASP A 104 -21.28 4.08 -8.69
C ASP A 104 -21.87 4.60 -10.04
N ALA A 105 -23.18 4.46 -10.18
CA ALA A 105 -23.91 4.92 -11.37
C ALA A 105 -23.81 6.43 -11.60
N ASP A 106 -23.62 7.21 -10.55
CA ASP A 106 -23.49 8.66 -10.58
C ASP A 106 -22.04 9.13 -10.81
N GLY A 107 -21.09 8.19 -10.95
CA GLY A 107 -19.68 8.46 -11.16
C GLY A 107 -18.89 8.80 -9.89
N ARG A 108 -19.50 8.64 -8.71
CA ARG A 108 -18.85 8.81 -7.41
C ARG A 108 -17.96 7.60 -7.11
N ALA A 109 -16.87 7.83 -6.40
CA ALA A 109 -16.06 6.74 -5.89
C ALA A 109 -16.77 6.04 -4.72
N VAL A 110 -16.71 4.71 -4.71
CA VAL A 110 -17.21 3.86 -3.63
C VAL A 110 -16.06 2.96 -3.17
N ILE A 111 -15.90 2.81 -1.87
CA ILE A 111 -14.91 1.90 -1.28
C ILE A 111 -15.63 0.72 -0.65
N GLU A 112 -15.36 -0.48 -1.17
CA GLU A 112 -15.83 -1.72 -0.58
C GLU A 112 -15.01 -2.03 0.69
N THR A 113 -15.63 -1.87 1.84
CA THR A 113 -14.95 -2.00 3.15
C THR A 113 -14.41 -3.40 3.41
N ALA A 114 -15.08 -4.43 2.88
CA ALA A 114 -14.62 -5.82 3.00
C ALA A 114 -13.31 -6.09 2.24
N LEU A 115 -13.02 -5.32 1.19
CA LEU A 115 -11.78 -5.41 0.41
C LEU A 115 -10.72 -4.40 0.84
N CYS A 116 -11.10 -3.43 1.67
CA CYS A 116 -10.20 -2.35 2.07
C CYS A 116 -9.23 -2.80 3.17
N VAL A 117 -7.94 -2.78 2.85
CA VAL A 117 -6.87 -3.12 3.80
C VAL A 117 -6.36 -1.94 4.64
N GLY A 118 -7.00 -0.78 4.56
CA GLY A 118 -6.65 0.39 5.38
C GLY A 118 -5.26 0.98 5.11
N CYS A 119 -4.73 0.87 3.88
CA CYS A 119 -3.37 1.33 3.53
C CYS A 119 -3.23 2.86 3.38
N SER A 120 -4.31 3.62 3.42
CA SER A 120 -4.37 5.09 3.32
C SER A 120 -3.91 5.73 2.00
N GLN A 121 -3.51 4.98 0.98
CA GLN A 121 -3.06 5.56 -0.29
C GLN A 121 -4.13 6.43 -0.96
N CYS A 122 -5.41 6.02 -0.89
CA CYS A 122 -6.52 6.77 -1.46
C CYS A 122 -6.75 8.11 -0.75
N VAL A 123 -6.47 8.19 0.54
CA VAL A 123 -6.54 9.45 1.32
C VAL A 123 -5.53 10.46 0.79
N GLN A 124 -4.29 10.04 0.53
CA GLN A 124 -3.21 10.90 0.07
C GLN A 124 -3.47 11.54 -1.31
N VAL A 125 -4.25 10.88 -2.16
CA VAL A 125 -4.62 11.42 -3.48
C VAL A 125 -5.92 12.22 -3.48
N CYS A 126 -6.68 12.20 -2.38
CA CYS A 126 -7.94 12.92 -2.27
C CYS A 126 -7.72 14.36 -1.83
N ARG A 127 -7.79 15.30 -2.79
CA ARG A 127 -7.63 16.75 -2.50
C ARG A 127 -8.80 17.37 -1.74
N PHE A 128 -9.90 16.64 -1.60
CA PHE A 128 -11.15 17.11 -1.00
C PHE A 128 -11.40 16.53 0.39
N ASN A 129 -10.45 15.73 0.89
CA ASN A 129 -10.59 15.01 2.18
C ASN A 129 -11.87 14.18 2.30
N ALA A 130 -12.40 13.72 1.15
CA ALA A 130 -13.63 12.95 1.08
C ALA A 130 -13.45 11.46 1.43
N ILE A 131 -12.26 11.02 1.84
CA ILE A 131 -12.00 9.64 2.22
C ILE A 131 -11.69 9.62 3.71
N VAL A 132 -12.57 8.98 4.47
CA VAL A 132 -12.57 8.96 5.93
C VAL A 132 -12.48 7.53 6.46
N GLN A 133 -11.91 7.35 7.64
CA GLN A 133 -11.92 6.05 8.30
C GLN A 133 -13.34 5.71 8.77
N VAL A 134 -13.74 4.47 8.55
CA VAL A 134 -15.01 3.97 9.08
C VAL A 134 -14.79 3.61 10.55
N GLY A 135 -15.53 4.24 11.45
CA GLY A 135 -15.45 3.93 12.89
C GLY A 135 -15.76 2.45 13.18
N PRO A 136 -15.44 1.94 14.39
CA PRO A 136 -15.58 0.53 14.75
C PRO A 136 -17.03 0.00 14.81
N SER A 137 -18.01 0.75 14.34
CA SER A 137 -19.44 0.44 14.39
C SER A 137 -20.08 0.12 13.04
N CYS A 138 -19.35 -0.48 12.10
CA CYS A 138 -20.03 -1.19 11.00
C CYS A 138 -20.19 -2.65 11.40
N ASP A 139 -21.32 -2.97 12.01
CA ASP A 139 -21.85 -4.32 12.09
C ASP A 139 -21.88 -4.89 10.67
N ILE A 140 -20.99 -5.82 10.40
CA ILE A 140 -21.11 -6.67 9.22
C ILE A 140 -22.33 -7.53 9.52
N GLY A 141 -23.49 -7.07 9.04
CA GLY A 141 -24.72 -7.86 9.08
C GLY A 141 -24.44 -9.23 8.54
N GLY A 142 -24.47 -10.23 9.41
CA GLY A 142 -24.31 -11.62 9.03
C GLY A 142 -25.35 -11.96 7.96
N ALA A 143 -24.88 -12.43 6.83
CA ALA A 143 -25.73 -13.15 5.91
C ALA A 143 -26.12 -14.48 6.53
N PRO A 144 -27.38 -14.93 6.35
CA PRO A 144 -27.91 -16.16 6.90
C PRO A 144 -27.23 -17.42 6.33
#